data_1241335eb8dd6d87679b834fa6785397
#
_entry.id   1241335eb8dd6d87679b834fa6785397
#
_cell.length_a   1.000
_cell.length_b   1.000
_cell.length_c   1.000
_cell.angle_alpha   90.00
_cell.angle_beta   90.00
_cell.angle_gamma   90.00
#
_symmetry.space_group_name_H-M   'P 1'
#
loop_
_entity.id
_entity.type
_entity.pdbx_description
1 polymer ?
#
loop_
_entity_poly.entity_id
_entity_poly.type
_entity_poly.pdbx_seq_one_letter_code
_entity_poly.pdbx_strand_id
1 'polypeptide(L)'
;MTNQTQSKSKTTIAGALFTLLSVLVVAGVGLVLHSASGDSNGQVVAKSVGTIDTPKGTMNHAVIELGVYPDSLNSGAHGNDGGSHPGYVSYGPSNHIVLPANSLITMTIKGYDGGERLNHAYFGKVVGTVDGTVEVDGKKYTQFGLEEVQHTWTLHGLPGKKQDPLFVNIPLMKLSEEQIAPYDETGKLQAPIVTTFSFYTGSKGDYVWNCEFPCGDGTYAKFGAAMSKYGYMSEKVTVV
;
A
#
# COMPACT_ATOMS: atom_id res chain seq x y z
N MET A 1 -70.48 6.76 0.54
CA MET A 1 -69.42 5.85 0.92
C MET A 1 -68.41 5.82 -0.21
N THR A 2 -67.46 6.73 -0.23
CA THR A 2 -66.33 6.71 -1.17
C THR A 2 -65.27 7.73 -0.67
N ASN A 3 -64.14 7.29 -0.17
CA ASN A 3 -62.87 8.05 -0.17
C ASN A 3 -61.85 7.60 0.89
N GLN A 4 -61.96 6.38 1.40
CA GLN A 4 -60.91 5.91 2.35
C GLN A 4 -59.83 5.02 1.73
N THR A 5 -60.01 4.49 0.52
CA THR A 5 -59.10 3.51 -0.07
C THR A 5 -57.88 4.18 -0.81
N GLN A 6 -58.02 5.39 -1.32
CA GLN A 6 -56.93 6.09 -2.03
C GLN A 6 -55.90 6.73 -1.10
N SER A 7 -56.26 7.09 0.13
CA SER A 7 -55.36 7.70 1.10
C SER A 7 -54.34 6.70 1.64
N LYS A 8 -54.73 5.46 1.90
CA LYS A 8 -53.83 4.42 2.43
C LYS A 8 -52.75 3.97 1.44
N SER A 9 -53.09 3.89 0.15
CA SER A 9 -52.13 3.51 -0.89
C SER A 9 -51.00 4.54 -1.07
N LYS A 10 -51.32 5.84 -1.09
CA LYS A 10 -50.34 6.92 -1.23
C LYS A 10 -49.38 7.01 -0.04
N THR A 11 -49.91 6.80 1.17
CA THR A 11 -49.06 6.83 2.40
C THR A 11 -48.11 5.63 2.47
N THR A 12 -48.53 4.46 2.00
CA THR A 12 -47.70 3.25 1.96
C THR A 12 -46.59 3.37 0.92
N ILE A 13 -46.88 3.94 -0.26
CA ILE A 13 -45.88 4.19 -1.30
C ILE A 13 -44.85 5.23 -0.85
N ALA A 14 -45.28 6.33 -0.23
CA ALA A 14 -44.41 7.36 0.29
C ALA A 14 -43.48 6.82 1.41
N GLY A 15 -44.05 5.98 2.30
CA GLY A 15 -43.26 5.32 3.34
C GLY A 15 -42.21 4.37 2.76
N ALA A 16 -42.58 3.56 1.76
CA ALA A 16 -41.63 2.65 1.10
C ALA A 16 -40.51 3.40 0.36
N LEU A 17 -40.86 4.50 -0.34
CA LEU A 17 -39.87 5.35 -1.01
C LEU A 17 -38.92 6.03 -0.01
N PHE A 18 -39.46 6.52 1.13
CA PHE A 18 -38.62 7.12 2.18
C PHE A 18 -37.66 6.10 2.79
N THR A 19 -38.14 4.89 3.07
CA THR A 19 -37.29 3.81 3.60
C THR A 19 -36.20 3.41 2.60
N LEU A 20 -36.55 3.28 1.31
CA LEU A 20 -35.59 2.96 0.26
C LEU A 20 -34.48 4.06 0.13
N LEU A 21 -34.90 5.32 0.15
CA LEU A 21 -34.00 6.46 0.07
C LEU A 21 -33.08 6.51 1.29
N SER A 22 -33.61 6.26 2.49
CA SER A 22 -32.84 6.20 3.73
C SER A 22 -31.76 5.08 3.70
N VAL A 23 -32.14 3.89 3.21
CA VAL A 23 -31.18 2.77 3.04
C VAL A 23 -30.09 3.13 2.04
N LEU A 24 -30.42 3.75 0.92
CA LEU A 24 -29.44 4.18 -0.09
C LEU A 24 -28.48 5.25 0.45
N VAL A 25 -28.99 6.21 1.23
CA VAL A 25 -28.17 7.24 1.89
C VAL A 25 -27.23 6.61 2.92
N VAL A 26 -27.71 5.72 3.76
CA VAL A 26 -26.90 5.01 4.77
C VAL A 26 -25.84 4.14 4.09
N ALA A 27 -26.20 3.42 3.03
CA ALA A 27 -25.24 2.63 2.26
C ALA A 27 -24.19 3.52 1.57
N GLY A 28 -24.61 4.64 0.98
CA GLY A 28 -23.72 5.60 0.36
C GLY A 28 -22.74 6.24 1.36
N VAL A 29 -23.24 6.66 2.52
CA VAL A 29 -22.41 7.18 3.61
C VAL A 29 -21.48 6.10 4.15
N GLY A 30 -21.95 4.86 4.31
CA GLY A 30 -21.13 3.73 4.73
C GLY A 30 -19.99 3.45 3.75
N LEU A 31 -20.24 3.49 2.44
CA LEU A 31 -19.22 3.33 1.41
C LEU A 31 -18.19 4.47 1.43
N VAL A 32 -18.64 5.72 1.58
CA VAL A 32 -17.75 6.87 1.66
C VAL A 32 -16.91 6.82 2.94
N LEU A 33 -17.50 6.47 4.07
CA LEU A 33 -16.75 6.31 5.32
C LEU A 33 -15.77 5.14 5.26
N HIS A 34 -16.13 4.03 4.64
CA HIS A 34 -15.24 2.88 4.43
C HIS A 34 -14.07 3.22 3.49
N SER A 35 -14.31 4.00 2.45
CA SER A 35 -13.25 4.48 1.55
C SER A 35 -12.40 5.61 2.13
N ALA A 36 -12.92 6.34 3.13
CA ALA A 36 -12.24 7.44 3.81
C ALA A 36 -11.56 7.00 5.11
N SER A 37 -12.03 5.94 5.76
CA SER A 37 -11.31 5.30 6.84
C SER A 37 -10.18 4.50 6.20
N GLY A 38 -8.96 4.93 6.33
CA GLY A 38 -7.78 4.14 6.00
C GLY A 38 -7.74 2.88 6.85
N ASP A 39 -8.70 2.01 6.64
CA ASP A 39 -8.89 0.79 7.41
C ASP A 39 -7.79 -0.18 7.02
N SER A 40 -7.07 -0.72 7.99
CA SER A 40 -6.07 -1.77 7.80
C SER A 40 -6.64 -3.02 7.10
N ASN A 41 -7.95 -3.14 7.03
CA ASN A 41 -8.68 -4.11 6.21
C ASN A 41 -8.99 -3.61 4.79
N GLY A 42 -8.74 -2.35 4.49
CA GLY A 42 -8.84 -1.82 3.13
C GLY A 42 -7.78 -2.43 2.22
N GLN A 43 -8.03 -2.41 0.92
CA GLN A 43 -7.10 -2.87 -0.11
C GLN A 43 -6.71 -1.69 -0.98
N VAL A 44 -5.42 -1.58 -1.33
CA VAL A 44 -5.00 -0.71 -2.41
C VAL A 44 -4.93 -1.53 -3.70
N VAL A 45 -5.73 -1.14 -4.69
CA VAL A 45 -5.85 -1.86 -5.96
C VAL A 45 -5.10 -1.12 -7.05
N ALA A 46 -4.20 -1.80 -7.74
CA ALA A 46 -3.51 -1.21 -8.88
C ALA A 46 -4.50 -0.85 -9.99
N LYS A 47 -4.41 0.37 -10.49
CA LYS A 47 -5.30 0.93 -11.49
C LYS A 47 -4.80 0.62 -12.89
N SER A 48 -5.58 -0.07 -13.71
CA SER A 48 -5.26 -0.26 -15.13
C SER A 48 -5.27 1.10 -15.85
N VAL A 49 -4.22 1.34 -16.64
CA VAL A 49 -4.05 2.57 -17.44
C VAL A 49 -4.02 2.27 -18.94
N GLY A 50 -4.29 1.03 -19.32
CA GLY A 50 -4.33 0.59 -20.71
C GLY A 50 -3.44 -0.61 -20.99
N THR A 51 -2.98 -0.76 -22.21
CA THR A 51 -2.03 -1.80 -22.63
C THR A 51 -0.72 -1.18 -23.06
N ILE A 52 0.34 -1.96 -22.94
CA ILE A 52 1.70 -1.55 -23.34
C ILE A 52 2.41 -2.71 -24.04
N ASP A 53 3.19 -2.38 -25.05
CA ASP A 53 4.06 -3.36 -25.71
C ASP A 53 5.32 -3.56 -24.89
N THR A 54 5.62 -4.82 -24.60
CA THR A 54 6.77 -5.24 -23.81
C THR A 54 7.54 -6.34 -24.54
N PRO A 55 8.77 -6.68 -24.14
CA PRO A 55 9.46 -7.85 -24.68
C PRO A 55 8.71 -9.18 -24.50
N LYS A 56 7.70 -9.22 -23.60
CA LYS A 56 6.83 -10.38 -23.39
C LYS A 56 5.54 -10.30 -24.22
N GLY A 57 5.39 -9.30 -25.10
CA GLY A 57 4.19 -9.03 -25.87
C GLY A 57 3.37 -7.89 -25.30
N THR A 58 2.25 -7.57 -25.96
CA THR A 58 1.29 -6.58 -25.48
C THR A 58 0.57 -7.10 -24.24
N MET A 59 0.61 -6.34 -23.13
CA MET A 59 -0.02 -6.73 -21.88
C MET A 59 -0.67 -5.55 -21.18
N ASN A 60 -1.54 -5.82 -20.23
CA ASN A 60 -2.14 -4.79 -19.41
C ASN A 60 -1.06 -4.04 -18.61
N HIS A 61 -1.19 -2.73 -18.53
CA HIS A 61 -0.36 -1.86 -17.70
C HIS A 61 -1.20 -1.32 -16.55
N ALA A 62 -0.75 -1.53 -15.34
CA ALA A 62 -1.40 -1.00 -14.16
C ALA A 62 -0.42 -0.21 -13.29
N VAL A 63 -0.93 0.81 -12.62
CA VAL A 63 -0.15 1.70 -11.76
C VAL A 63 -0.68 1.65 -10.33
N ILE A 64 0.22 1.79 -9.37
CA ILE A 64 -0.09 1.86 -7.95
C ILE A 64 0.87 2.82 -7.25
N GLU A 65 0.36 3.55 -6.27
CA GLU A 65 1.15 4.46 -5.46
C GLU A 65 0.99 4.12 -3.98
N LEU A 66 2.11 4.13 -3.26
CA LEU A 66 2.17 3.97 -1.82
C LEU A 66 3.02 5.09 -1.21
N GLY A 67 2.80 5.38 0.07
CA GLY A 67 3.72 6.12 0.90
C GLY A 67 4.30 5.22 1.99
N VAL A 68 5.54 5.44 2.40
CA VAL A 68 6.12 4.86 3.61
C VAL A 68 6.38 5.98 4.61
N TYR A 69 5.83 5.82 5.80
CA TYR A 69 5.74 6.88 6.82
C TYR A 69 6.43 6.42 8.10
N PRO A 70 7.23 7.27 8.74
CA PRO A 70 7.71 7.01 10.08
C PRO A 70 6.55 6.91 11.07
N ASP A 71 6.79 6.34 12.21
CA ASP A 71 5.79 6.12 13.25
C ASP A 71 5.05 7.38 13.70
N SER A 72 5.72 8.51 13.65
CA SER A 72 5.16 9.81 14.02
C SER A 72 4.23 10.42 12.96
N LEU A 73 4.31 9.94 11.72
CA LEU A 73 3.60 10.50 10.55
C LEU A 73 2.44 9.66 10.07
N ASN A 74 1.82 9.03 10.93
CA ASN A 74 0.74 8.19 10.70
C ASN A 74 -0.25 8.66 9.62
N SER A 75 -0.23 7.98 8.49
CA SER A 75 -1.05 8.29 7.32
C SER A 75 -2.49 7.76 7.41
N GLY A 76 -2.90 7.22 8.54
CA GLY A 76 -4.15 6.47 8.65
C GLY A 76 -4.07 5.03 8.20
N ALA A 77 -2.95 4.60 7.63
CA ALA A 77 -2.73 3.22 7.18
C ALA A 77 -1.94 2.43 8.22
N HIS A 78 -2.31 2.53 9.46
CA HIS A 78 -1.64 1.76 10.50
C HIS A 78 -2.13 0.35 10.53
N GLY A 79 -1.30 -0.51 10.91
CA GLY A 79 -1.68 -1.80 11.39
C GLY A 79 -2.63 -1.61 12.56
N ASN A 80 -3.87 -1.72 12.27
CA ASN A 80 -4.91 -1.51 13.23
C ASN A 80 -5.28 -2.85 13.84
N ASP A 81 -4.42 -3.33 14.72
CA ASP A 81 -4.71 -4.54 15.47
C ASP A 81 -5.49 -4.25 16.77
N GLY A 82 -5.98 -3.01 16.91
CA GLY A 82 -6.71 -2.55 18.09
C GLY A 82 -5.86 -2.37 19.33
N GLY A 83 -4.54 -2.59 19.23
CA GLY A 83 -3.59 -2.40 20.31
C GLY A 83 -3.07 -0.97 20.40
N SER A 84 -2.53 -0.61 21.53
CA SER A 84 -1.74 0.60 21.72
C SER A 84 -0.31 0.32 21.27
N HIS A 85 0.06 0.75 20.08
CA HIS A 85 1.42 0.67 19.59
C HIS A 85 2.11 2.02 19.66
N PRO A 86 3.39 2.10 20.04
CA PRO A 86 4.18 3.28 19.77
C PRO A 86 4.35 3.33 18.25
N GLY A 87 3.59 4.11 17.56
CA GLY A 87 3.54 4.30 16.15
C GLY A 87 4.62 3.61 15.32
N TYR A 88 4.41 2.41 14.85
CA TYR A 88 5.36 1.75 13.96
C TYR A 88 5.34 2.37 12.57
N VAL A 89 6.49 2.36 11.90
CA VAL A 89 6.58 2.63 10.47
C VAL A 89 5.54 1.83 9.70
N SER A 90 4.86 2.47 8.78
CA SER A 90 3.77 1.84 8.02
C SER A 90 3.73 2.33 6.58
N TYR A 91 3.11 1.53 5.71
CA TYR A 91 2.78 1.93 4.35
C TYR A 91 1.32 2.38 4.27
N GLY A 92 1.02 3.31 3.36
CA GLY A 92 -0.33 3.83 3.13
C GLY A 92 -0.63 4.02 1.64
N PRO A 93 -1.90 4.10 1.24
CA PRO A 93 -3.12 4.17 2.06
C PRO A 93 -3.57 2.82 2.65
N SER A 94 -3.03 1.71 2.21
CA SER A 94 -3.21 0.36 2.74
C SER A 94 -1.98 -0.49 2.47
N ASN A 95 -1.74 -1.46 3.31
CA ASN A 95 -0.65 -2.41 3.19
C ASN A 95 -1.04 -3.63 2.35
N HIS A 96 -2.33 -3.97 2.28
CA HIS A 96 -2.85 -5.04 1.43
C HIS A 96 -2.98 -4.57 -0.02
N ILE A 97 -2.17 -5.14 -0.90
CA ILE A 97 -2.05 -4.75 -2.30
C ILE A 97 -2.76 -5.77 -3.18
N VAL A 98 -3.55 -5.29 -4.14
CA VAL A 98 -4.18 -6.12 -5.17
C VAL A 98 -3.65 -5.70 -6.55
N LEU A 99 -3.11 -6.67 -7.27
CA LEU A 99 -2.49 -6.49 -8.59
C LEU A 99 -3.21 -7.31 -9.64
N PRO A 100 -3.36 -6.83 -10.88
CA PRO A 100 -3.87 -7.66 -11.98
C PRO A 100 -2.85 -8.72 -12.39
N ALA A 101 -3.33 -9.91 -12.77
CA ALA A 101 -2.52 -10.99 -13.33
C ALA A 101 -1.98 -10.64 -14.71
N ASN A 102 -0.85 -11.28 -15.11
CA ASN A 102 -0.23 -11.17 -16.42
C ASN A 102 -0.09 -9.72 -16.91
N SER A 103 0.37 -8.85 -16.03
CA SER A 103 0.40 -7.41 -16.25
C SER A 103 1.79 -6.83 -15.98
N LEU A 104 2.08 -5.70 -16.62
CA LEU A 104 3.16 -4.81 -16.19
C LEU A 104 2.61 -3.92 -15.08
N ILE A 105 3.25 -3.94 -13.93
CA ILE A 105 2.94 -3.07 -12.80
C ILE A 105 4.00 -1.98 -12.72
N THR A 106 3.58 -0.72 -12.69
CA THR A 106 4.45 0.40 -12.30
C THR A 106 4.04 0.86 -10.92
N MET A 107 4.94 0.74 -9.97
CA MET A 107 4.73 1.16 -8.59
C MET A 107 5.57 2.39 -8.28
N THR A 108 4.96 3.35 -7.61
CA THR A 108 5.62 4.52 -7.04
C THR A 108 5.51 4.48 -5.53
N ILE A 109 6.63 4.59 -4.83
CA ILE A 109 6.68 4.67 -3.37
C ILE A 109 7.27 6.02 -2.97
N LYS A 110 6.52 6.76 -2.17
CA LYS A 110 6.93 8.04 -1.59
C LYS A 110 7.47 7.80 -0.18
N GLY A 111 8.76 7.96 0.01
CA GLY A 111 9.44 7.73 1.29
C GLY A 111 9.56 8.99 2.13
N TYR A 112 9.13 8.91 3.38
CA TYR A 112 9.14 10.01 4.34
C TYR A 112 9.99 9.69 5.58
N ASP A 113 10.86 8.67 5.51
CA ASP A 113 11.64 8.20 6.65
C ASP A 113 13.16 8.31 6.43
N GLY A 114 13.89 8.39 7.54
CA GLY A 114 15.35 8.44 7.56
C GLY A 114 16.00 7.07 7.45
N GLY A 115 15.47 6.06 8.09
CA GLY A 115 16.03 4.71 8.12
C GLY A 115 17.37 4.57 8.86
N GLU A 116 17.83 3.34 8.97
CA GLU A 116 19.08 2.96 9.63
C GLU A 116 20.05 2.26 8.65
N ARG A 117 21.28 1.99 9.13
CA ARG A 117 22.27 1.28 8.33
C ARG A 117 21.87 -0.16 8.07
N LEU A 118 21.90 -0.60 6.80
CA LEU A 118 21.75 -2.00 6.42
C LEU A 118 22.87 -2.87 7.01
N ASN A 119 22.50 -4.01 7.56
CA ASN A 119 23.48 -5.00 8.03
C ASN A 119 24.04 -5.88 6.91
N HIS A 120 23.38 -5.94 5.76
CA HIS A 120 23.78 -6.79 4.66
C HIS A 120 23.58 -6.12 3.30
N ALA A 121 24.66 -6.00 2.52
CA ALA A 121 24.67 -5.30 1.23
C ALA A 121 23.71 -5.88 0.18
N TYR A 122 23.29 -7.15 0.33
CA TYR A 122 22.35 -7.76 -0.60
C TYR A 122 21.01 -7.02 -0.63
N PHE A 123 20.52 -6.56 0.49
CA PHE A 123 19.24 -5.85 0.56
C PHE A 123 19.30 -4.44 -0.05
N GLY A 124 20.46 -3.91 -0.28
CA GLY A 124 20.65 -2.69 -1.07
C GLY A 124 20.54 -2.88 -2.58
N LYS A 125 20.43 -4.13 -3.09
CA LYS A 125 20.32 -4.40 -4.53
C LYS A 125 18.88 -4.33 -5.02
N VAL A 126 18.69 -3.74 -6.20
CA VAL A 126 17.43 -3.80 -6.94
C VAL A 126 17.32 -5.17 -7.63
N VAL A 127 16.24 -5.90 -7.37
CA VAL A 127 16.00 -7.23 -7.94
C VAL A 127 14.56 -7.34 -8.44
N GLY A 128 14.36 -8.01 -9.57
CA GLY A 128 13.02 -8.37 -10.07
C GLY A 128 12.28 -7.27 -10.84
N THR A 129 12.89 -6.11 -11.04
CA THR A 129 12.36 -5.07 -11.92
C THR A 129 12.62 -5.38 -13.39
N VAL A 130 11.88 -4.74 -14.28
CA VAL A 130 11.92 -5.00 -15.73
C VAL A 130 13.32 -4.82 -16.32
N ASP A 131 14.03 -3.77 -15.91
CA ASP A 131 15.36 -3.40 -16.41
C ASP A 131 16.45 -3.53 -15.33
N GLY A 132 16.13 -4.13 -14.18
CA GLY A 132 17.07 -4.27 -13.06
C GLY A 132 17.37 -2.95 -12.34
N THR A 133 16.55 -1.92 -12.56
CA THR A 133 16.72 -0.59 -11.96
C THR A 133 15.49 -0.11 -11.22
N VAL A 134 15.71 0.87 -10.35
CA VAL A 134 14.67 1.79 -9.84
C VAL A 134 15.03 3.21 -10.25
N GLU A 135 14.02 4.05 -10.40
CA GLU A 135 14.19 5.47 -10.59
C GLU A 135 13.89 6.19 -9.27
N VAL A 136 14.84 7.00 -8.80
CA VAL A 136 14.68 7.83 -7.62
C VAL A 136 14.91 9.28 -8.03
N ASP A 137 13.89 10.10 -7.90
CA ASP A 137 13.91 11.53 -8.28
C ASP A 137 14.52 11.76 -9.66
N GLY A 138 14.11 10.94 -10.65
CA GLY A 138 14.56 11.02 -12.04
C GLY A 138 15.92 10.39 -12.35
N LYS A 139 16.58 9.74 -11.38
CA LYS A 139 17.84 9.03 -11.58
C LYS A 139 17.68 7.53 -11.40
N LYS A 140 18.32 6.73 -12.26
CA LYS A 140 18.30 5.28 -12.20
C LYS A 140 19.39 4.70 -11.32
N TYR A 141 19.01 3.71 -10.50
CA TYR A 141 19.89 3.00 -9.59
C TYR A 141 19.67 1.49 -9.72
N THR A 142 20.76 0.72 -9.62
CA THR A 142 20.74 -0.76 -9.55
C THR A 142 20.96 -1.26 -8.13
N GLN A 143 21.50 -0.41 -7.28
CA GLN A 143 21.78 -0.68 -5.87
C GLN A 143 22.02 0.61 -5.10
N PHE A 144 21.92 0.53 -3.78
CA PHE A 144 22.25 1.59 -2.84
C PHE A 144 23.30 1.12 -1.85
N GLY A 145 24.05 2.07 -1.29
CA GLY A 145 24.98 1.82 -0.19
C GLY A 145 24.26 1.45 1.11
N LEU A 146 25.00 0.87 2.05
CA LEU A 146 24.45 0.41 3.33
C LEU A 146 23.85 1.54 4.19
N GLU A 147 24.32 2.76 3.99
CA GLU A 147 23.89 3.95 4.74
C GLU A 147 22.79 4.75 4.02
N GLU A 148 22.38 4.31 2.82
CA GLU A 148 21.51 5.10 1.95
C GLU A 148 20.05 4.61 1.93
N VAL A 149 19.74 3.54 2.66
CA VAL A 149 18.42 2.87 2.61
C VAL A 149 17.64 3.11 3.88
N GLN A 150 16.39 3.57 3.71
CA GLN A 150 15.46 3.67 4.83
C GLN A 150 14.76 2.33 5.12
N HIS A 151 14.21 1.69 4.11
CA HIS A 151 13.46 0.44 4.18
C HIS A 151 13.64 -0.33 2.87
N THR A 152 13.13 -1.56 2.84
CA THR A 152 12.92 -2.29 1.59
C THR A 152 11.45 -2.59 1.40
N TRP A 153 11.00 -2.63 0.15
CA TRP A 153 9.76 -3.27 -0.23
C TRP A 153 10.11 -4.56 -0.96
N THR A 154 9.95 -5.69 -0.27
CA THR A 154 10.35 -6.99 -0.80
C THR A 154 9.14 -7.87 -0.97
N LEU A 155 8.79 -8.19 -2.22
CA LEU A 155 7.67 -9.04 -2.61
C LEU A 155 8.17 -10.44 -2.94
N HIS A 156 7.56 -11.45 -2.36
CA HIS A 156 7.89 -12.84 -2.67
C HIS A 156 6.69 -13.79 -2.50
N GLY A 157 6.83 -14.98 -3.10
CA GLY A 157 5.83 -16.03 -2.98
C GLY A 157 5.85 -16.70 -1.60
N LEU A 158 4.73 -17.31 -1.24
CA LEU A 158 4.60 -18.08 0.00
C LEU A 158 4.97 -19.55 -0.24
N PRO A 159 5.80 -20.15 0.63
CA PRO A 159 6.09 -21.58 0.55
C PRO A 159 4.83 -22.45 0.57
N GLY A 160 4.79 -23.48 -0.25
CA GLY A 160 3.67 -24.44 -0.30
C GLY A 160 2.43 -23.95 -1.04
N LYS A 161 2.43 -22.74 -1.60
CA LYS A 161 1.37 -22.24 -2.48
C LYS A 161 1.69 -22.56 -3.94
N LYS A 162 0.64 -22.84 -4.73
CA LYS A 162 0.76 -22.96 -6.18
C LYS A 162 0.61 -21.59 -6.81
N GLN A 163 1.72 -20.95 -7.10
CA GLN A 163 1.79 -19.62 -7.68
C GLN A 163 3.03 -19.51 -8.55
N ASP A 164 3.04 -18.57 -9.49
CA ASP A 164 4.23 -18.31 -10.28
C ASP A 164 5.34 -17.75 -9.39
N PRO A 165 6.60 -18.11 -9.64
CA PRO A 165 7.73 -17.49 -8.92
C PRO A 165 7.74 -15.99 -9.16
N LEU A 166 7.74 -15.22 -8.07
CA LEU A 166 7.86 -13.77 -8.09
C LEU A 166 8.73 -13.35 -6.92
N PHE A 167 9.78 -12.61 -7.21
CA PHE A 167 10.65 -12.00 -6.21
C PHE A 167 11.05 -10.62 -6.70
N VAL A 168 10.72 -9.60 -5.93
CA VAL A 168 11.08 -8.20 -6.19
C VAL A 168 11.65 -7.64 -4.91
N ASN A 169 12.85 -7.07 -4.95
CA ASN A 169 13.45 -6.35 -3.82
C ASN A 169 13.78 -4.92 -4.23
N ILE A 170 13.17 -3.97 -3.57
CA ILE A 170 13.31 -2.55 -3.84
C ILE A 170 13.84 -1.87 -2.56
N PRO A 171 15.11 -1.54 -2.50
CA PRO A 171 15.61 -0.67 -1.45
C PRO A 171 15.09 0.75 -1.68
N LEU A 172 14.61 1.39 -0.63
CA LEU A 172 14.09 2.75 -0.65
C LEU A 172 15.17 3.69 -0.08
N MET A 173 15.54 4.70 -0.86
CA MET A 173 16.51 5.69 -0.42
C MET A 173 15.97 6.45 0.79
N LYS A 174 16.81 6.69 1.80
CA LYS A 174 16.43 7.44 3.00
C LYS A 174 16.45 8.95 2.76
N LEU A 175 15.68 9.67 3.51
CA LEU A 175 15.82 11.13 3.64
C LEU A 175 17.18 11.48 4.25
N SER A 176 17.73 12.63 3.85
CA SER A 176 18.90 13.21 4.54
C SER A 176 18.50 13.69 5.95
N GLU A 177 19.50 13.91 6.80
CA GLU A 177 19.25 14.43 8.15
C GLU A 177 18.50 15.77 8.15
N GLU A 178 18.73 16.60 7.13
CA GLU A 178 18.04 17.88 6.94
C GLU A 178 16.57 17.70 6.50
N GLN A 179 16.23 16.58 5.88
CA GLN A 179 14.88 16.24 5.40
C GLN A 179 14.07 15.43 6.41
N ILE A 180 14.70 14.91 7.47
CA ILE A 180 14.05 14.05 8.48
C ILE A 180 13.06 14.81 9.36
N ALA A 181 13.13 16.14 9.46
CA ALA A 181 12.10 16.89 10.15
C ALA A 181 10.75 16.73 9.40
N PRO A 182 9.85 15.88 9.89
CA PRO A 182 8.72 15.40 9.09
C PRO A 182 7.65 16.45 8.84
N TYR A 183 7.68 17.52 9.63
CA TYR A 183 6.79 18.65 9.49
C TYR A 183 7.59 19.94 9.39
N ASP A 184 7.21 20.79 8.47
CA ASP A 184 7.65 22.17 8.51
C ASP A 184 6.97 22.91 9.70
N GLU A 185 7.35 24.16 9.91
CA GLU A 185 6.79 24.99 10.98
C GLU A 185 5.26 25.18 10.88
N THR A 186 4.67 24.85 9.73
CA THR A 186 3.22 24.89 9.47
C THR A 186 2.52 23.55 9.70
N GLY A 187 3.25 22.50 10.09
CA GLY A 187 2.74 21.15 10.29
C GLY A 187 2.51 20.38 8.97
N LYS A 188 3.15 20.81 7.88
CA LYS A 188 3.07 20.14 6.57
C LYS A 188 4.22 19.16 6.39
N LEU A 189 3.92 17.98 5.83
CA LEU A 189 4.92 16.99 5.45
C LEU A 189 5.96 17.55 4.50
N GLN A 190 7.23 17.27 4.77
CA GLN A 190 8.33 17.51 3.85
C GLN A 190 8.11 16.76 2.53
N ALA A 191 8.79 17.17 1.48
CA ALA A 191 8.74 16.46 0.22
C ALA A 191 9.33 15.05 0.38
N PRO A 192 8.64 13.98 -0.09
CA PRO A 192 9.17 12.64 -0.03
C PRO A 192 10.30 12.41 -1.01
N ILE A 193 11.10 11.38 -0.79
CA ILE A 193 11.87 10.76 -1.87
C ILE A 193 10.93 9.86 -2.68
N VAL A 194 10.90 10.06 -3.98
CA VAL A 194 10.01 9.32 -4.88
C VAL A 194 10.79 8.22 -5.59
N THR A 195 10.43 6.96 -5.30
CA THR A 195 11.00 5.76 -5.94
C THR A 195 9.97 5.15 -6.87
N THR A 196 10.31 4.99 -8.16
CA THR A 196 9.44 4.36 -9.17
C THR A 196 10.14 3.17 -9.80
N PHE A 197 9.41 2.08 -10.00
CA PHE A 197 9.90 0.86 -10.61
C PHE A 197 8.78 0.07 -11.28
N SER A 198 9.15 -0.84 -12.19
CA SER A 198 8.19 -1.70 -12.87
C SER A 198 8.59 -3.16 -12.78
N PHE A 199 7.60 -4.05 -12.63
CA PHE A 199 7.80 -5.50 -12.61
C PHE A 199 6.60 -6.19 -13.25
N TYR A 200 6.77 -7.48 -13.59
CA TYR A 200 5.70 -8.28 -14.19
C TYR A 200 5.02 -9.14 -13.13
N THR A 201 3.70 -9.16 -13.15
CA THR A 201 2.94 -10.22 -12.49
C THR A 201 2.78 -11.43 -13.42
N GLY A 202 2.70 -12.61 -12.83
CA GLY A 202 2.32 -13.85 -13.52
C GLY A 202 0.83 -14.14 -13.38
N SER A 203 0.47 -15.42 -13.29
CA SER A 203 -0.90 -15.87 -13.05
C SER A 203 -1.38 -15.48 -11.65
N LYS A 204 -2.68 -15.65 -11.42
CA LYS A 204 -3.32 -15.38 -10.11
C LYS A 204 -2.63 -16.13 -8.98
N GLY A 205 -2.49 -15.47 -7.84
CA GLY A 205 -1.85 -16.06 -6.68
C GLY A 205 -1.78 -15.13 -5.48
N ASP A 206 -1.41 -15.71 -4.35
CA ASP A 206 -1.20 -15.00 -3.10
C ASP A 206 0.29 -14.91 -2.79
N TYR A 207 0.74 -13.72 -2.47
CA TYR A 207 2.11 -13.37 -2.14
C TYR A 207 2.12 -12.61 -0.83
N VAL A 208 3.33 -12.35 -0.32
CA VAL A 208 3.57 -11.44 0.80
C VAL A 208 4.64 -10.43 0.40
N TRP A 209 4.49 -9.22 0.88
CA TRP A 209 5.59 -8.27 0.91
C TRP A 209 5.97 -7.98 2.35
N ASN A 210 7.24 -7.70 2.59
CA ASN A 210 7.77 -7.25 3.87
C ASN A 210 9.01 -6.38 3.68
N CYS A 211 9.35 -5.60 4.70
CA CYS A 211 10.66 -4.99 4.82
C CYS A 211 11.67 -6.03 5.30
N GLU A 212 12.88 -6.01 4.76
CA GLU A 212 13.99 -6.89 5.17
C GLU A 212 14.80 -6.31 6.34
N PHE A 213 14.45 -5.11 6.80
CA PHE A 213 14.96 -4.57 8.06
C PHE A 213 14.15 -5.10 9.22
N PRO A 214 14.74 -5.28 10.38
CA PRO A 214 14.02 -5.61 11.60
C PRO A 214 13.33 -4.36 12.19
N CYS A 215 12.44 -3.73 11.42
CA CYS A 215 11.71 -2.53 11.82
C CYS A 215 10.91 -2.73 13.09
N GLY A 216 10.72 -1.65 13.85
CA GLY A 216 10.08 -1.64 15.16
C GLY A 216 11.10 -1.45 16.27
N ASP A 217 10.72 -0.70 17.30
CA ASP A 217 11.59 -0.32 18.40
C ASP A 217 11.89 -1.47 19.40
N GLY A 218 11.15 -2.57 19.27
CA GLY A 218 11.25 -3.68 20.20
C GLY A 218 10.57 -3.48 21.55
N THR A 219 9.95 -2.32 21.78
CA THR A 219 9.46 -1.92 23.10
C THR A 219 8.49 -2.92 23.69
N TYR A 220 7.46 -3.37 22.95
CA TYR A 220 6.54 -4.35 23.50
C TYR A 220 6.33 -5.63 22.69
N ALA A 221 6.76 -5.66 21.43
CA ALA A 221 6.69 -6.87 20.61
C ALA A 221 8.08 -7.35 20.16
N LYS A 222 9.14 -6.74 20.67
CA LYS A 222 10.56 -7.00 20.36
C LYS A 222 10.97 -6.49 18.98
N PHE A 223 12.28 -6.54 18.76
CA PHE A 223 12.93 -6.17 17.52
C PHE A 223 12.34 -6.92 16.33
N GLY A 224 12.00 -6.23 15.27
CA GLY A 224 11.33 -6.80 14.11
C GLY A 224 9.80 -6.91 14.22
N ALA A 225 9.20 -6.31 15.23
CA ALA A 225 7.77 -6.41 15.49
C ALA A 225 6.91 -5.89 14.34
N ALA A 226 7.34 -4.82 13.67
CA ALA A 226 6.61 -4.24 12.54
C ALA A 226 6.48 -5.17 11.33
N MET A 227 7.36 -6.16 11.17
CA MET A 227 7.23 -7.19 10.13
C MET A 227 6.48 -8.44 10.62
N SER A 228 6.26 -8.57 11.91
CA SER A 228 5.61 -9.74 12.52
C SER A 228 4.09 -9.64 12.51
N LYS A 229 3.55 -8.49 12.15
CA LYS A 229 2.11 -8.23 12.05
C LYS A 229 1.78 -7.60 10.71
N TYR A 230 0.67 -8.00 10.12
CA TYR A 230 0.14 -7.34 8.94
C TYR A 230 -0.33 -5.91 9.27
N GLY A 231 -0.24 -5.03 8.29
CA GLY A 231 -0.69 -3.65 8.40
C GLY A 231 0.39 -2.63 8.76
N TYR A 232 1.66 -3.06 8.93
CA TYR A 232 2.81 -2.17 9.15
C TYR A 232 3.84 -2.33 8.02
N MET A 233 4.85 -3.15 8.27
CA MET A 233 5.95 -3.38 7.34
C MET A 233 5.90 -4.77 6.70
N SER A 234 4.72 -5.39 6.73
CA SER A 234 4.40 -6.66 6.09
C SER A 234 2.90 -6.77 5.83
N GLU A 235 2.51 -7.27 4.67
CA GLU A 235 1.11 -7.58 4.35
C GLU A 235 1.02 -8.46 3.09
N LYS A 236 -0.18 -8.88 2.78
CA LYS A 236 -0.50 -9.68 1.59
C LYS A 236 -0.44 -8.86 0.31
N VAL A 237 -0.05 -9.56 -0.76
CA VAL A 237 -0.25 -9.11 -2.13
C VAL A 237 -1.06 -10.17 -2.85
N THR A 238 -2.23 -9.81 -3.34
CA THR A 238 -3.10 -10.71 -4.10
C THR A 238 -3.03 -10.35 -5.58
N VAL A 239 -2.66 -11.32 -6.42
CA VAL A 239 -2.70 -11.19 -7.88
C VAL A 239 -4.01 -11.82 -8.37
N VAL A 240 -4.89 -11.03 -9.00
CA VAL A 240 -6.27 -11.40 -9.38
C VAL A 240 -6.47 -11.52 -10.89
#